data_cd249616d4cb2ad11b884607eb8b8993
#
_entry.id   cd249616d4cb2ad11b884607eb8b8993
#
_cell.length_a   1.000
_cell.length_b   1.000
_cell.length_c   1.000
_cell.angle_alpha   90.00
_cell.angle_beta   90.00
_cell.angle_gamma   90.00
#
_symmetry.space_group_name_H-M   'P 1'
#
loop_
_entity.id
_entity.type
_entity.pdbx_description
1 polymer ?
#
loop_
_entity_poly.entity_id
_entity_poly.type
_entity_poly.pdbx_seq_one_letter_code
_entity_poly.pdbx_strand_id
1 'polypeptide(L)'
;DGTVWTWGLNDSNQLGYETENGMSLEPKKVTLGANNEQAVLIAAGDKYNLAIGMSSKVYSWGNNNNGQLGNGNDDRSATGIDTVKYKDGTDVEGAVGISTHGNTAYILLANGTVAVFGEEYDNQNYASIVSGLNNILQVSGNYALSISGEVWKMSKDNIPTKVMGYKDDNGNELSILKI
;
A
#
# COMPACT_ATOMS: atom_id res chain seq x y z
N ASP A 1 12.72 16.32 -4.42
CA ASP A 1 12.18 16.63 -5.73
C ASP A 1 11.09 15.65 -6.17
N GLY A 2 10.78 14.61 -5.35
CA GLY A 2 9.74 13.62 -5.62
C GLY A 2 10.08 12.59 -6.70
N THR A 3 11.33 12.47 -7.11
CA THR A 3 11.75 11.41 -8.04
C THR A 3 11.93 10.08 -7.32
N VAL A 4 11.47 9.00 -7.95
CA VAL A 4 11.65 7.62 -7.44
C VAL A 4 12.83 6.97 -8.17
N TRP A 5 13.71 6.32 -7.42
CA TRP A 5 14.87 5.60 -7.94
C TRP A 5 14.87 4.17 -7.42
N THR A 6 15.15 3.22 -8.29
CA THR A 6 15.20 1.81 -7.96
C THR A 6 16.46 1.16 -8.52
N TRP A 7 16.98 0.15 -7.81
CA TRP A 7 18.13 -0.66 -8.23
C TRP A 7 18.15 -1.99 -7.48
N GLY A 8 18.98 -2.92 -7.88
CA GLY A 8 19.13 -4.24 -7.30
C GLY A 8 18.47 -5.32 -8.14
N LEU A 9 17.87 -6.31 -7.51
CA LEU A 9 17.23 -7.46 -8.16
C LEU A 9 15.93 -7.05 -8.86
N ASN A 10 15.67 -7.67 -10.03
CA ASN A 10 14.50 -7.42 -10.88
C ASN A 10 13.83 -8.70 -11.39
N ASP A 11 13.90 -9.76 -10.63
CA ASP A 11 13.34 -11.07 -11.00
C ASP A 11 11.80 -11.11 -11.04
N SER A 12 11.17 -10.07 -10.54
CA SER A 12 9.72 -9.90 -10.48
C SER A 12 9.29 -8.50 -10.97
N ASN A 13 10.09 -7.83 -11.80
CA ASN A 13 9.86 -6.48 -12.31
C ASN A 13 9.76 -5.39 -11.21
N GLN A 14 10.32 -5.66 -10.02
CA GLN A 14 10.25 -4.75 -8.88
C GLN A 14 11.05 -3.45 -9.06
N LEU A 15 11.86 -3.35 -10.10
CA LEU A 15 12.54 -2.09 -10.43
C LEU A 15 11.66 -1.13 -11.24
N GLY A 16 10.56 -1.61 -11.86
CA GLY A 16 9.66 -0.80 -12.67
C GLY A 16 10.20 -0.47 -14.08
N TYR A 17 11.28 -1.13 -14.49
CA TYR A 17 11.87 -1.07 -15.83
C TYR A 17 12.56 -2.40 -16.16
N GLU A 18 12.74 -2.67 -17.45
CA GLU A 18 13.40 -3.89 -17.92
C GLU A 18 14.92 -3.85 -17.65
N THR A 19 15.49 -5.02 -17.37
CA THR A 19 16.92 -5.22 -17.15
C THR A 19 17.42 -6.43 -17.95
N GLU A 20 18.60 -6.36 -18.53
CA GLU A 20 19.15 -7.43 -19.37
C GLU A 20 19.48 -8.70 -18.58
N ASN A 21 19.88 -8.57 -17.30
CA ASN A 21 20.35 -9.68 -16.47
C ASN A 21 19.51 -9.88 -15.19
N GLY A 22 18.25 -9.42 -15.17
CA GLY A 22 17.36 -9.51 -14.01
C GLY A 22 17.85 -8.68 -12.80
N MET A 23 18.73 -7.70 -13.01
CA MET A 23 19.18 -6.77 -11.97
C MET A 23 19.72 -5.45 -12.55
N SER A 24 19.78 -4.42 -11.73
CA SER A 24 20.51 -3.18 -11.99
C SER A 24 21.46 -2.87 -10.84
N LEU A 25 22.73 -2.66 -11.12
CA LEU A 25 23.73 -2.31 -10.11
C LEU A 25 23.77 -0.81 -9.82
N GLU A 26 23.13 -0.02 -10.66
CA GLU A 26 23.05 1.44 -10.54
C GLU A 26 21.62 1.91 -10.34
N PRO A 27 21.40 2.95 -9.52
CA PRO A 27 20.08 3.57 -9.39
C PRO A 27 19.60 4.11 -10.74
N LYS A 28 18.36 3.77 -11.11
CA LYS A 28 17.69 4.35 -12.28
C LYS A 28 16.37 4.97 -11.86
N LYS A 29 16.03 6.07 -12.51
CA LYS A 29 14.78 6.80 -12.27
C LYS A 29 13.61 5.98 -12.80
N VAL A 30 12.56 5.92 -11.99
CA VAL A 30 11.27 5.33 -12.33
C VAL A 30 10.28 6.45 -12.69
N THR A 31 9.48 6.24 -13.74
CA THR A 31 8.48 7.21 -14.21
C THR A 31 7.09 6.78 -13.73
N LEU A 32 6.45 7.60 -12.89
CA LEU A 32 5.09 7.35 -12.41
C LEU A 32 4.08 7.94 -13.38
N GLY A 33 3.27 7.04 -13.97
CA GLY A 33 2.23 7.44 -14.92
C GLY A 33 2.74 8.14 -16.18
N ALA A 34 1.83 8.51 -17.08
CA ALA A 34 2.16 9.12 -18.36
C ALA A 34 2.79 10.52 -18.24
N ASN A 35 2.52 11.25 -17.17
CA ASN A 35 2.98 12.61 -16.94
C ASN A 35 4.25 12.70 -16.08
N ASN A 36 4.91 11.58 -15.79
CA ASN A 36 6.08 11.52 -14.90
C ASN A 36 5.80 12.23 -13.55
N GLU A 37 4.75 11.80 -12.90
CA GLU A 37 4.28 12.41 -11.65
C GLU A 37 5.32 12.26 -10.53
N GLN A 38 5.43 13.26 -9.68
CA GLN A 38 6.28 13.24 -8.50
C GLN A 38 5.62 12.41 -7.38
N ALA A 39 6.41 11.57 -6.70
CA ALA A 39 5.95 10.83 -5.53
C ALA A 39 6.00 11.70 -4.28
N VAL A 40 5.00 11.55 -3.42
CA VAL A 40 4.96 12.15 -2.08
C VAL A 40 5.23 11.12 -0.99
N LEU A 41 4.89 9.85 -1.23
CA LEU A 41 5.18 8.72 -0.35
C LEU A 41 5.55 7.49 -1.17
N ILE A 42 6.37 6.62 -0.59
CA ILE A 42 6.72 5.31 -1.14
C ILE A 42 6.60 4.24 -0.05
N ALA A 43 6.27 3.02 -0.46
CA ALA A 43 6.33 1.82 0.38
C ALA A 43 6.80 0.63 -0.46
N ALA A 44 7.50 -0.31 0.17
CA ALA A 44 7.94 -1.55 -0.45
C ALA A 44 7.39 -2.75 0.32
N GLY A 45 6.85 -3.73 -0.40
CA GLY A 45 6.43 -5.02 0.12
C GLY A 45 7.40 -6.13 -0.30
N ASP A 46 6.92 -7.38 -0.36
CA ASP A 46 7.72 -8.50 -0.84
C ASP A 46 7.76 -8.51 -2.38
N LYS A 47 8.86 -8.00 -2.95
CA LYS A 47 9.10 -7.87 -4.39
C LYS A 47 8.11 -6.98 -5.14
N TYR A 48 7.43 -6.07 -4.48
CA TYR A 48 6.59 -5.05 -5.11
C TYR A 48 6.72 -3.70 -4.40
N ASN A 49 6.35 -2.65 -5.09
CA ASN A 49 6.45 -1.30 -4.57
C ASN A 49 5.16 -0.52 -4.84
N LEU A 50 4.96 0.49 -4.00
CA LEU A 50 3.88 1.45 -4.10
C LEU A 50 4.43 2.87 -4.02
N ALA A 51 3.77 3.78 -4.70
CA ALA A 51 4.01 5.22 -4.55
C ALA A 51 2.67 5.97 -4.54
N ILE A 52 2.55 6.99 -3.72
CA ILE A 52 1.49 7.99 -3.85
C ILE A 52 2.06 9.16 -4.64
N GLY A 53 1.42 9.51 -5.74
CA GLY A 53 1.76 10.68 -6.54
C GLY A 53 1.17 11.98 -5.96
N MET A 54 1.61 13.14 -6.46
CA MET A 54 1.07 14.45 -6.05
C MET A 54 -0.43 14.62 -6.36
N SER A 55 -0.97 13.86 -7.32
CA SER A 55 -2.42 13.77 -7.59
C SER A 55 -3.20 12.98 -6.54
N SER A 56 -2.53 12.41 -5.53
CA SER A 56 -3.07 11.48 -4.55
C SER A 56 -3.53 10.14 -5.16
N LYS A 57 -3.10 9.79 -6.36
CA LYS A 57 -3.23 8.45 -6.95
C LYS A 57 -2.16 7.53 -6.40
N VAL A 58 -2.48 6.24 -6.37
CA VAL A 58 -1.54 5.19 -5.95
C VAL A 58 -1.04 4.44 -7.17
N TYR A 59 0.27 4.34 -7.29
CA TYR A 59 0.98 3.57 -8.31
C TYR A 59 1.57 2.31 -7.71
N SER A 60 1.58 1.22 -8.47
CA SER A 60 2.12 -0.08 -8.06
C SER A 60 2.93 -0.71 -9.17
N TRP A 61 3.97 -1.47 -8.81
CA TRP A 61 4.77 -2.26 -9.75
C TRP A 61 5.52 -3.38 -9.04
N GLY A 62 5.92 -4.41 -9.80
CA GLY A 62 6.63 -5.58 -9.32
C GLY A 62 5.81 -6.85 -9.35
N ASN A 63 6.00 -7.73 -8.37
CA ASN A 63 5.31 -9.00 -8.27
C ASN A 63 3.80 -8.83 -8.07
N ASN A 64 3.01 -9.61 -8.83
CA ASN A 64 1.54 -9.65 -8.72
C ASN A 64 0.97 -11.06 -8.55
N ASN A 65 1.76 -12.02 -8.07
CA ASN A 65 1.31 -13.40 -7.91
C ASN A 65 0.11 -13.56 -6.97
N ASN A 66 -0.05 -12.63 -6.04
CA ASN A 66 -1.09 -12.63 -5.00
C ASN A 66 -2.00 -11.38 -5.10
N GLY A 67 -2.07 -10.72 -6.25
CA GLY A 67 -2.87 -9.51 -6.42
C GLY A 67 -2.32 -8.26 -5.73
N GLN A 68 -1.05 -8.28 -5.29
CA GLN A 68 -0.44 -7.21 -4.49
C GLN A 68 -0.21 -5.90 -5.23
N LEU A 69 -0.46 -5.83 -6.53
CA LEU A 69 -0.45 -4.58 -7.29
C LEU A 69 -1.81 -3.85 -7.26
N GLY A 70 -2.90 -4.55 -6.97
CA GLY A 70 -4.23 -3.93 -6.84
C GLY A 70 -4.71 -3.19 -8.10
N ASN A 71 -4.10 -3.44 -9.27
CA ASN A 71 -4.35 -2.73 -10.52
C ASN A 71 -5.48 -3.34 -11.38
N GLY A 72 -6.16 -4.37 -10.87
CA GLY A 72 -7.22 -5.09 -11.57
C GLY A 72 -6.73 -6.07 -12.63
N ASN A 73 -5.42 -6.29 -12.75
CA ASN A 73 -4.82 -7.17 -13.73
C ASN A 73 -4.47 -8.54 -13.09
N ASP A 74 -4.86 -9.64 -13.74
CA ASP A 74 -4.49 -11.00 -13.34
C ASP A 74 -3.09 -11.41 -13.86
N ASP A 75 -2.41 -10.53 -14.59
CA ASP A 75 -1.08 -10.80 -15.10
C ASP A 75 -0.05 -10.77 -13.96
N ARG A 76 0.53 -11.93 -13.69
CA ARG A 76 1.55 -12.14 -12.65
C ARG A 76 2.89 -11.49 -12.97
N SER A 77 3.06 -11.04 -14.21
CA SER A 77 4.32 -10.48 -14.74
C SER A 77 4.15 -9.08 -15.30
N ALA A 78 3.31 -8.25 -14.73
CA ALA A 78 3.13 -6.87 -15.18
C ALA A 78 4.50 -6.17 -15.31
N THR A 79 4.85 -5.78 -16.53
CA THR A 79 6.16 -5.18 -16.86
C THR A 79 6.19 -3.67 -16.67
N GLY A 80 5.12 -3.07 -16.16
CA GLY A 80 4.96 -1.62 -16.04
C GLY A 80 4.51 -1.18 -14.67
N ILE A 81 4.46 0.14 -14.53
CA ILE A 81 3.88 0.83 -13.39
C ILE A 81 2.45 1.19 -13.75
N ASP A 82 1.49 0.76 -12.95
CA ASP A 82 0.08 1.04 -13.17
C ASP A 82 -0.54 1.69 -11.93
N THR A 83 -1.73 2.24 -12.07
CA THR A 83 -2.51 2.76 -10.93
C THR A 83 -3.25 1.63 -10.22
N VAL A 84 -3.36 1.77 -8.91
CA VAL A 84 -4.23 0.90 -8.10
C VAL A 84 -5.69 1.26 -8.38
N LYS A 85 -6.55 0.24 -8.54
CA LYS A 85 -7.94 0.40 -8.98
C LYS A 85 -8.91 -0.29 -8.03
N TYR A 86 -10.12 0.23 -7.97
CA TYR A 86 -11.28 -0.47 -7.44
C TYR A 86 -11.82 -1.47 -8.47
N LYS A 87 -12.70 -2.37 -8.02
CA LYS A 87 -13.32 -3.42 -8.85
C LYS A 87 -14.09 -2.88 -10.05
N ASP A 88 -14.60 -1.66 -9.99
CA ASP A 88 -15.30 -0.99 -11.08
C ASP A 88 -14.37 -0.37 -12.13
N GLY A 89 -13.04 -0.51 -11.93
CA GLY A 89 -12.00 0.01 -12.80
C GLY A 89 -11.60 1.45 -12.53
N THR A 90 -12.20 2.12 -11.55
CA THR A 90 -11.80 3.48 -11.16
C THR A 90 -10.50 3.46 -10.35
N ASP A 91 -9.64 4.47 -10.54
CA ASP A 91 -8.40 4.62 -9.78
C ASP A 91 -8.69 4.89 -8.29
N VAL A 92 -7.83 4.38 -7.42
CA VAL A 92 -7.81 4.77 -6.00
C VAL A 92 -7.21 6.17 -5.91
N GLU A 93 -8.03 7.13 -5.51
CA GLU A 93 -7.66 8.54 -5.35
C GLU A 93 -7.82 9.01 -3.90
N GLY A 94 -7.22 10.15 -3.57
CA GLY A 94 -7.29 10.71 -2.22
C GLY A 94 -6.41 9.96 -1.21
N ALA A 95 -5.41 9.22 -1.66
CA ALA A 95 -4.47 8.54 -0.80
C ALA A 95 -3.57 9.55 -0.05
N VAL A 96 -3.46 9.36 1.27
CA VAL A 96 -2.64 10.20 2.16
C VAL A 96 -1.63 9.36 2.98
N GLY A 97 -1.75 8.04 2.95
CA GLY A 97 -0.83 7.11 3.61
C GLY A 97 -0.83 5.75 2.92
N ILE A 98 0.31 5.07 2.94
CA ILE A 98 0.49 3.71 2.43
C ILE A 98 1.31 2.89 3.40
N SER A 99 0.98 1.62 3.50
CA SER A 99 1.76 0.64 4.26
C SER A 99 1.65 -0.73 3.61
N THR A 100 2.63 -1.58 3.86
CA THR A 100 2.68 -2.95 3.34
C THR A 100 2.93 -3.94 4.47
N HIS A 101 2.38 -5.15 4.32
CA HIS A 101 2.65 -6.29 5.17
C HIS A 101 2.70 -7.56 4.31
N GLY A 102 3.92 -8.12 4.11
CA GLY A 102 4.13 -9.19 3.14
C GLY A 102 3.65 -8.82 1.74
N ASN A 103 2.72 -9.58 1.19
CA ASN A 103 2.10 -9.35 -0.12
C ASN A 103 0.76 -8.60 -0.03
N THR A 104 0.50 -7.89 1.05
CA THR A 104 -0.72 -7.11 1.24
C THR A 104 -0.39 -5.62 1.40
N ALA A 105 -1.18 -4.77 0.77
CA ALA A 105 -1.04 -3.32 0.81
C ALA A 105 -2.26 -2.67 1.47
N TYR A 106 -2.01 -1.62 2.24
CA TYR A 106 -2.99 -0.81 2.95
C TYR A 106 -2.81 0.65 2.57
N ILE A 107 -3.90 1.28 2.14
CA ILE A 107 -3.92 2.68 1.70
C ILE A 107 -4.85 3.45 2.63
N LEU A 108 -4.31 4.44 3.33
CA LEU A 108 -5.12 5.40 4.07
C LEU A 108 -5.62 6.47 3.12
N LEU A 109 -6.93 6.68 3.11
CA LEU A 109 -7.59 7.72 2.32
C LEU A 109 -7.85 8.97 3.17
N ALA A 110 -7.92 10.12 2.52
CA ALA A 110 -8.13 11.43 3.17
C ALA A 110 -9.45 11.52 3.96
N ASN A 111 -10.43 10.67 3.63
CA ASN A 111 -11.69 10.58 4.39
C ASN A 111 -11.58 9.73 5.67
N GLY A 112 -10.39 9.23 6.00
CA GLY A 112 -10.13 8.41 7.19
C GLY A 112 -10.54 6.93 7.04
N THR A 113 -10.84 6.46 5.83
CA THR A 113 -11.04 5.03 5.56
C THR A 113 -9.74 4.38 5.06
N VAL A 114 -9.68 3.05 5.08
CA VAL A 114 -8.53 2.27 4.60
C VAL A 114 -8.97 1.39 3.44
N ALA A 115 -8.25 1.46 2.32
CA ALA A 115 -8.37 0.50 1.23
C ALA A 115 -7.26 -0.56 1.34
N VAL A 116 -7.56 -1.79 0.87
CA VAL A 116 -6.67 -2.96 0.98
C VAL A 116 -6.76 -3.83 -0.25
N PHE A 117 -5.66 -4.50 -0.58
CA PHE A 117 -5.58 -5.52 -1.64
C PHE A 117 -4.38 -6.45 -1.40
N GLY A 118 -4.36 -7.58 -2.11
CA GLY A 118 -3.28 -8.57 -2.04
C GLY A 118 -3.64 -9.83 -1.27
N GLU A 119 -2.63 -10.57 -0.81
CA GLU A 119 -2.73 -11.96 -0.33
C GLU A 119 -3.70 -12.16 0.84
N GLU A 120 -3.66 -11.30 1.86
CA GLU A 120 -4.51 -11.44 3.05
C GLU A 120 -6.00 -11.18 2.77
N TYR A 121 -6.35 -10.73 1.56
CA TYR A 121 -7.72 -10.41 1.14
C TYR A 121 -8.11 -11.22 -0.10
N ASP A 122 -8.03 -12.53 -0.01
CA ASP A 122 -8.39 -13.50 -1.05
C ASP A 122 -7.67 -13.28 -2.37
N ASN A 123 -6.39 -12.86 -2.33
CA ASN A 123 -5.60 -12.49 -3.51
C ASN A 123 -6.29 -11.45 -4.40
N GLN A 124 -6.98 -10.50 -3.79
CA GLN A 124 -7.68 -9.46 -4.54
C GLN A 124 -6.68 -8.61 -5.32
N ASN A 125 -6.83 -8.62 -6.63
CA ASN A 125 -6.06 -7.81 -7.56
C ASN A 125 -6.63 -6.39 -7.79
N TYR A 126 -7.58 -5.98 -6.98
CA TYR A 126 -8.15 -4.63 -6.93
C TYR A 126 -8.39 -4.20 -5.48
N ALA A 127 -8.40 -2.91 -5.22
CA ALA A 127 -8.60 -2.36 -3.90
C ALA A 127 -10.05 -2.50 -3.42
N SER A 128 -10.22 -2.77 -2.13
CA SER A 128 -11.51 -2.74 -1.44
C SER A 128 -11.39 -1.98 -0.13
N ILE A 129 -12.48 -1.34 0.31
CA ILE A 129 -12.49 -0.62 1.59
C ILE A 129 -12.62 -1.62 2.74
N VAL A 130 -11.75 -1.47 3.75
CA VAL A 130 -11.84 -2.25 4.99
C VAL A 130 -13.09 -1.85 5.75
N SER A 131 -13.99 -2.82 5.91
CA SER A 131 -15.28 -2.58 6.57
C SER A 131 -15.09 -2.27 8.06
N GLY A 132 -15.84 -1.28 8.57
CA GLY A 132 -15.84 -0.95 10.00
C GLY A 132 -14.67 -0.07 10.48
N LEU A 133 -13.68 0.24 9.63
CA LEU A 133 -12.63 1.21 9.95
C LEU A 133 -12.98 2.60 9.44
N ASN A 134 -13.03 3.57 10.36
CA ASN A 134 -13.28 4.97 10.08
C ASN A 134 -12.40 5.84 10.98
N ASN A 135 -12.23 7.10 10.61
CA ASN A 135 -11.45 8.06 11.38
C ASN A 135 -10.02 7.56 11.65
N ILE A 136 -9.41 6.90 10.68
CA ILE A 136 -8.03 6.44 10.77
C ILE A 136 -7.09 7.61 10.48
N LEU A 137 -6.08 7.72 11.35
CA LEU A 137 -5.03 8.75 11.30
C LEU A 137 -3.75 8.22 10.64
N GLN A 138 -3.45 6.93 10.85
CA GLN A 138 -2.21 6.30 10.37
C GLN A 138 -2.41 4.81 10.10
N VAL A 139 -1.67 4.28 9.13
CA VAL A 139 -1.50 2.85 8.87
C VAL A 139 -0.03 2.48 8.98
N SER A 140 0.27 1.29 9.55
CA SER A 140 1.63 0.76 9.68
C SER A 140 1.59 -0.77 9.70
N GLY A 141 2.23 -1.43 8.71
CA GLY A 141 1.99 -2.85 8.49
C GLY A 141 0.50 -3.12 8.32
N ASN A 142 -0.02 -4.11 9.03
CA ASN A 142 -1.43 -4.43 9.08
C ASN A 142 -2.15 -3.83 10.30
N TYR A 143 -1.65 -2.71 10.84
CA TYR A 143 -2.28 -1.97 11.92
C TYR A 143 -2.79 -0.61 11.46
N ALA A 144 -3.86 -0.15 12.09
CA ALA A 144 -4.44 1.17 11.89
C ALA A 144 -4.60 1.88 13.24
N LEU A 145 -4.24 3.16 13.29
CA LEU A 145 -4.44 4.03 14.44
C LEU A 145 -5.56 5.00 14.13
N SER A 146 -6.57 5.05 14.99
CA SER A 146 -7.67 6.00 14.87
C SER A 146 -7.34 7.37 15.51
N ILE A 147 -8.11 8.39 15.15
CA ILE A 147 -8.00 9.73 15.78
C ILE A 147 -8.31 9.72 17.28
N SER A 148 -9.02 8.70 17.78
CA SER A 148 -9.30 8.48 19.20
C SER A 148 -8.15 7.79 19.95
N GLY A 149 -7.05 7.43 19.24
CA GLY A 149 -5.90 6.71 19.81
C GLY A 149 -6.10 5.21 19.95
N GLU A 150 -7.12 4.65 19.31
CA GLU A 150 -7.36 3.21 19.27
C GLU A 150 -6.52 2.56 18.17
N VAL A 151 -5.91 1.41 18.50
CA VAL A 151 -5.18 0.59 17.52
C VAL A 151 -6.04 -0.57 17.08
N TRP A 152 -6.11 -0.75 15.78
CA TRP A 152 -6.84 -1.83 15.14
C TRP A 152 -5.88 -2.72 14.34
N LYS A 153 -6.01 -4.03 14.45
CA LYS A 153 -5.32 -4.99 13.60
C LYS A 153 -6.25 -5.38 12.47
N MET A 154 -5.78 -5.20 11.25
CA MET A 154 -6.45 -5.64 10.02
C MET A 154 -6.06 -7.10 9.74
N SER A 155 -7.01 -7.91 9.33
CA SER A 155 -6.82 -9.33 9.03
C SER A 155 -7.55 -9.73 7.76
N LYS A 156 -7.20 -10.89 7.23
CA LYS A 156 -7.73 -11.43 5.96
C LYS A 156 -9.25 -11.60 5.90
N ASP A 157 -9.91 -11.70 7.04
CA ASP A 157 -11.37 -11.85 7.10
C ASP A 157 -12.11 -10.51 6.90
N ASN A 158 -11.38 -9.44 6.56
CA ASN A 158 -11.87 -8.07 6.42
C ASN A 158 -12.63 -7.55 7.66
N ILE A 159 -12.36 -8.15 8.81
CA ILE A 159 -12.92 -7.77 10.11
C ILE A 159 -11.80 -7.26 10.99
N PRO A 160 -11.62 -5.93 11.08
CA PRO A 160 -10.59 -5.37 11.93
C PRO A 160 -10.90 -5.67 13.41
N THR A 161 -9.87 -6.04 14.16
CA THR A 161 -9.98 -6.30 15.59
C THR A 161 -9.28 -5.21 16.38
N LYS A 162 -9.97 -4.64 17.37
CA LYS A 162 -9.35 -3.65 18.26
C LYS A 162 -8.26 -4.36 19.10
N VAL A 163 -7.05 -3.81 19.04
CA VAL A 163 -5.96 -4.23 19.91
C VAL A 163 -6.27 -3.69 21.30
N MET A 164 -6.30 -4.55 22.32
CA MET A 164 -6.57 -4.13 23.70
C MET A 164 -5.52 -3.13 24.13
N GLY A 165 -5.97 -1.94 24.55
CA GLY A 165 -5.11 -0.82 24.89
C GLY A 165 -4.19 -1.11 26.06
N TYR A 166 -3.04 -0.47 26.08
CA TYR A 166 -2.21 -0.38 27.28
C TYR A 166 -3.00 0.38 28.37
N LYS A 167 -2.99 -0.15 29.56
CA LYS A 167 -3.57 0.52 30.74
C LYS A 167 -2.46 1.07 31.58
N ASP A 168 -2.68 2.25 32.17
CA ASP A 168 -1.82 2.76 33.22
C ASP A 168 -1.95 1.93 34.52
N ASP A 169 -1.13 2.23 35.55
CA ASP A 169 -1.16 1.54 36.83
C ASP A 169 -2.50 1.67 37.58
N ASN A 170 -3.36 2.60 37.16
CA ASN A 170 -4.70 2.81 37.70
C ASN A 170 -5.81 2.12 36.87
N GLY A 171 -5.43 1.42 35.78
CA GLY A 171 -6.35 0.70 34.92
C GLY A 171 -7.02 1.56 33.84
N ASN A 172 -6.60 2.83 33.65
CA ASN A 172 -7.11 3.69 32.59
C ASN A 172 -6.47 3.31 31.26
N GLU A 173 -7.25 3.30 30.18
CA GLU A 173 -6.73 3.07 28.83
C GLU A 173 -5.82 4.23 28.39
N LEU A 174 -4.62 3.89 27.92
CA LEU A 174 -3.68 4.84 27.33
C LEU A 174 -3.93 4.96 25.82
N SER A 175 -4.10 6.17 25.35
CA SER A 175 -4.18 6.45 23.92
C SER A 175 -2.80 6.40 23.26
N ILE A 176 -2.71 5.76 22.09
CA ILE A 176 -1.50 5.76 21.28
C ILE A 176 -1.57 6.95 20.32
N LEU A 177 -0.48 7.70 20.22
CA LEU A 177 -0.41 8.88 19.35
C LEU A 177 0.25 8.59 17.99
N LYS A 178 0.95 7.46 17.87
CA LYS A 178 1.64 7.05 16.62
C LYS A 178 1.96 5.56 16.65
N ILE A 179 1.89 4.92 15.49
CA ILE A 179 2.31 3.52 15.25
C ILE A 179 3.34 3.42 14.13
#